data_8e7bbda284a1426493c8c0ef181c21eb
#
_entry.id   8e7bbda284a1426493c8c0ef181c21eb
#
_cell.length_a   1.000
_cell.length_b   1.000
_cell.length_c   1.000
_cell.angle_alpha   90.00
_cell.angle_beta   90.00
_cell.angle_gamma   90.00
#
_symmetry.space_group_name_H-M   'P 1'
#
loop_
_entity.id
_entity.type
_entity.pdbx_description
1 polymer ?
#
loop_
_entity_poly.entity_id
_entity_poly.type
_entity_poly.pdbx_seq_one_letter_code
_entity_poly.pdbx_strand_id
1 'polypeptide(L)'
;MRDVELLIPASNLEVLKVAVLYGADAVYIGGEMYGLRAKAKNFSMEDVKEGIEFAHKHGVKVYITANIVAHNEDLEGIRKYFEELKEIKPDALIISDPGVFMIAKEVCPDIDRHISTQANSTNYATYKFWYDQGASRVVSARELSLEEIKDIRAHIPDDMEIESFIHGAMCISHSGRFLLSNYFTGRNANSGECTHPCRWKYSVMEQTRPGEYMPVYENERGTYIFNSKDLNMIEYIDQILDAGIDSLKIEGRMKTALYVATVARTYRKAIDDCKESVEKYRANMDYYKEEIAKCTYRQFTTGFYFGKTDETSQIYDSNTYIKNCTYIGIVQGHNDKGYALLEQKNKFSVGETIEVMIPDGTNKEVIVKAIEDEDGRPMESAPHPKQMIYVDFGEEIKEGYLLRRREEVEGEN
;
A
#
# COMPACT_ATOMS: atom_id res chain seq x y z
N MET A 1 -16.61 -7.30 -18.71
CA MET A 1 -15.34 -6.94 -18.05
C MET A 1 -14.83 -8.16 -17.31
N ARG A 2 -13.50 -8.38 -17.27
CA ARG A 2 -12.91 -9.40 -16.40
C ARG A 2 -13.21 -9.07 -14.94
N ASP A 3 -13.30 -10.10 -14.11
CA ASP A 3 -13.33 -9.88 -12.67
C ASP A 3 -11.93 -9.46 -12.21
N VAL A 4 -11.82 -8.31 -11.56
CA VAL A 4 -10.54 -7.73 -11.17
C VAL A 4 -10.39 -7.72 -9.66
N GLU A 5 -9.22 -8.09 -9.19
CA GLU A 5 -8.84 -8.12 -7.78
C GLU A 5 -8.27 -6.77 -7.33
N LEU A 6 -8.70 -6.25 -6.19
CA LEU A 6 -8.07 -5.13 -5.51
C LEU A 6 -7.15 -5.65 -4.40
N LEU A 7 -5.83 -5.50 -4.61
CA LEU A 7 -4.78 -6.01 -3.73
C LEU A 7 -4.20 -4.90 -2.85
N ILE A 8 -4.37 -5.02 -1.55
CA ILE A 8 -4.06 -3.98 -0.55
C ILE A 8 -2.88 -4.41 0.33
N PRO A 9 -1.93 -3.49 0.66
CA PRO A 9 -0.83 -3.77 1.59
C PRO A 9 -1.29 -3.75 3.04
N ALA A 10 -0.64 -4.53 3.90
CA ALA A 10 -0.73 -4.37 5.34
C ALA A 10 0.64 -4.43 6.03
N SER A 11 0.81 -3.58 7.05
CA SER A 11 2.04 -3.47 7.84
C SER A 11 2.00 -4.29 9.14
N ASN A 12 0.81 -4.62 9.63
CA ASN A 12 0.55 -5.37 10.84
C ASN A 12 -0.88 -5.91 10.82
N LEU A 13 -1.26 -6.68 11.84
CA LEU A 13 -2.56 -7.33 11.93
C LEU A 13 -3.75 -6.34 11.97
N GLU A 14 -3.62 -5.19 12.69
CA GLU A 14 -4.64 -4.13 12.71
C GLU A 14 -4.91 -3.62 11.28
N VAL A 15 -3.84 -3.31 10.54
CA VAL A 15 -3.95 -2.79 9.16
C VAL A 15 -4.49 -3.84 8.20
N LEU A 16 -4.17 -5.13 8.41
CA LEU A 16 -4.74 -6.22 7.63
C LEU A 16 -6.26 -6.30 7.83
N LYS A 17 -6.71 -6.31 9.09
CA LYS A 17 -8.15 -6.31 9.41
C LYS A 17 -8.87 -5.11 8.79
N VAL A 18 -8.26 -3.94 8.84
CA VAL A 18 -8.77 -2.74 8.17
C VAL A 18 -8.85 -2.91 6.65
N ALA A 19 -7.79 -3.41 6.00
CA ALA A 19 -7.80 -3.64 4.55
C ALA A 19 -8.96 -4.55 4.14
N VAL A 20 -9.16 -5.65 4.87
CA VAL A 20 -10.25 -6.61 4.65
C VAL A 20 -11.62 -5.95 4.79
N LEU A 21 -11.85 -5.20 5.87
CA LEU A 21 -13.14 -4.55 6.13
C LEU A 21 -13.45 -3.43 5.15
N TYR A 22 -12.42 -2.77 4.59
CA TYR A 22 -12.55 -1.62 3.69
C TYR A 22 -12.46 -1.95 2.21
N GLY A 23 -12.64 -3.24 1.83
CA GLY A 23 -12.94 -3.64 0.45
C GLY A 23 -11.79 -4.24 -0.34
N ALA A 24 -10.75 -4.77 0.33
CA ALA A 24 -9.75 -5.59 -0.32
C ALA A 24 -10.35 -6.94 -0.79
N ASP A 25 -9.98 -7.39 -2.00
CA ASP A 25 -10.20 -8.77 -2.44
C ASP A 25 -9.03 -9.66 -2.02
N ALA A 26 -7.84 -9.05 -1.90
CA ALA A 26 -6.65 -9.71 -1.39
C ALA A 26 -5.78 -8.72 -0.60
N VAL A 27 -5.00 -9.25 0.36
CA VAL A 27 -4.03 -8.47 1.15
C VAL A 27 -2.64 -9.08 0.99
N TYR A 28 -1.61 -8.24 0.76
CA TYR A 28 -0.24 -8.72 0.79
C TYR A 28 0.53 -8.19 2.00
N ILE A 29 1.26 -9.10 2.66
CA ILE A 29 2.00 -8.86 3.89
C ILE A 29 3.44 -9.37 3.78
N GLY A 30 4.29 -8.99 4.72
CA GLY A 30 5.63 -9.54 4.87
C GLY A 30 5.79 -10.18 6.25
N GLY A 31 6.34 -11.39 6.28
CA GLY A 31 6.82 -12.00 7.50
C GLY A 31 8.09 -11.30 8.02
N GLU A 32 8.57 -11.69 9.19
CA GLU A 32 9.78 -11.14 9.81
C GLU A 32 11.03 -11.33 8.96
N MET A 33 11.04 -12.34 8.08
CA MET A 33 12.19 -12.72 7.26
C MET A 33 11.84 -12.68 5.75
N TYR A 34 12.86 -12.55 4.93
CA TYR A 34 12.84 -12.72 3.46
C TYR A 34 11.95 -11.78 2.66
N GLY A 35 11.37 -10.74 3.28
CA GLY A 35 10.64 -9.66 2.60
C GLY A 35 11.48 -8.40 2.45
N LEU A 36 11.28 -7.64 1.35
CA LEU A 36 11.95 -6.35 1.12
C LEU A 36 11.43 -5.27 2.05
N ARG A 37 11.54 -5.36 3.33
CA ARG A 37 11.30 -4.31 4.35
C ARG A 37 11.56 -4.88 5.74
N ALA A 38 12.72 -5.49 5.93
CA ALA A 38 13.12 -6.11 7.20
C ALA A 38 13.04 -5.19 8.43
N LYS A 39 13.06 -3.86 8.24
CA LYS A 39 12.91 -2.85 9.31
C LYS A 39 11.47 -2.40 9.58
N ALA A 40 10.49 -2.88 8.82
CA ALA A 40 9.08 -2.67 9.14
C ALA A 40 8.69 -3.49 10.38
N LYS A 41 7.62 -3.11 11.07
CA LYS A 41 6.91 -4.06 11.92
C LYS A 41 6.37 -5.15 10.99
N ASN A 42 7.03 -6.29 10.96
CA ASN A 42 6.62 -7.43 10.16
C ASN A 42 5.72 -8.34 11.02
N PHE A 43 4.95 -9.18 10.36
CA PHE A 43 4.07 -10.13 11.02
C PHE A 43 4.87 -11.26 11.64
N SER A 44 4.66 -11.56 12.93
CA SER A 44 5.06 -12.86 13.52
C SER A 44 4.29 -14.00 12.84
N MET A 45 4.72 -15.23 13.00
CA MET A 45 4.00 -16.38 12.42
C MET A 45 2.59 -16.51 13.02
N GLU A 46 2.42 -16.15 14.30
CA GLU A 46 1.12 -16.06 14.97
C GLU A 46 0.22 -15.00 14.31
N ASP A 47 0.76 -13.80 14.08
CA ASP A 47 0.01 -12.72 13.38
C ASP A 47 -0.35 -13.12 11.95
N VAL A 48 0.56 -13.81 11.23
CA VAL A 48 0.27 -14.32 9.87
C VAL A 48 -0.90 -15.30 9.90
N LYS A 49 -0.88 -16.26 10.85
CA LYS A 49 -1.95 -17.24 11.01
C LYS A 49 -3.28 -16.58 11.34
N GLU A 50 -3.32 -15.70 12.36
CA GLU A 50 -4.53 -14.96 12.72
C GLU A 50 -5.04 -14.09 11.57
N GLY A 51 -4.14 -13.44 10.85
CA GLY A 51 -4.47 -12.60 9.69
C GLY A 51 -5.09 -13.39 8.55
N ILE A 52 -4.56 -14.59 8.24
CA ILE A 52 -5.11 -15.48 7.22
C ILE A 52 -6.49 -15.99 7.65
N GLU A 53 -6.65 -16.46 8.88
CA GLU A 53 -7.93 -16.93 9.40
C GLU A 53 -9.00 -15.83 9.34
N PHE A 54 -8.64 -14.59 9.72
CA PHE A 54 -9.53 -13.45 9.64
C PHE A 54 -9.90 -13.11 8.20
N ALA A 55 -8.93 -13.01 7.30
CA ALA A 55 -9.16 -12.68 5.90
C ALA A 55 -10.02 -13.73 5.20
N HIS A 56 -9.69 -15.01 5.35
CA HIS A 56 -10.45 -16.12 4.76
C HIS A 56 -11.91 -16.17 5.26
N LYS A 57 -12.16 -15.86 6.54
CA LYS A 57 -13.53 -15.72 7.08
C LYS A 57 -14.35 -14.67 6.34
N HIS A 58 -13.70 -13.65 5.75
CA HIS A 58 -14.34 -12.58 4.97
C HIS A 58 -14.24 -12.80 3.45
N GLY A 59 -13.71 -13.97 3.00
CA GLY A 59 -13.53 -14.27 1.58
C GLY A 59 -12.36 -13.53 0.92
N VAL A 60 -11.42 -12.99 1.70
CA VAL A 60 -10.27 -12.22 1.22
C VAL A 60 -9.02 -13.09 1.25
N LYS A 61 -8.23 -13.05 0.17
CA LYS A 61 -6.98 -13.80 0.02
C LYS A 61 -5.81 -13.10 0.73
N VAL A 62 -4.79 -13.89 1.10
CA VAL A 62 -3.56 -13.37 1.73
C VAL A 62 -2.32 -13.86 0.99
N TYR A 63 -1.47 -12.91 0.55
CA TYR A 63 -0.23 -13.18 -0.15
C TYR A 63 0.98 -12.81 0.70
N ILE A 64 1.96 -13.70 0.79
CA ILE A 64 3.18 -13.50 1.58
C ILE A 64 4.33 -13.09 0.68
N THR A 65 5.02 -11.99 1.02
CA THR A 65 6.21 -11.59 0.28
C THR A 65 7.45 -12.35 0.74
N ALA A 66 8.13 -13.01 -0.22
CA ALA A 66 9.45 -13.65 -0.07
C ALA A 66 10.33 -13.18 -1.25
N ASN A 67 10.49 -11.86 -1.39
CA ASN A 67 10.99 -11.22 -2.60
C ASN A 67 12.33 -10.49 -2.41
N ILE A 68 13.16 -10.93 -1.47
CA ILE A 68 14.55 -10.48 -1.39
C ILE A 68 15.36 -11.00 -2.58
N VAL A 69 16.52 -10.38 -2.83
CA VAL A 69 17.57 -10.97 -3.65
C VAL A 69 18.38 -11.89 -2.73
N ALA A 70 18.10 -13.20 -2.80
CA ALA A 70 18.65 -14.19 -1.88
C ALA A 70 20.12 -14.49 -2.17
N HIS A 71 20.92 -14.68 -1.12
CA HIS A 71 22.26 -15.24 -1.18
C HIS A 71 22.26 -16.70 -0.72
N ASN A 72 23.35 -17.42 -0.96
CA ASN A 72 23.45 -18.85 -0.60
C ASN A 72 23.17 -19.12 0.88
N GLU A 73 23.53 -18.19 1.75
CA GLU A 73 23.29 -18.28 3.21
C GLU A 73 21.82 -18.17 3.61
N ASP A 74 20.97 -17.59 2.74
CA ASP A 74 19.53 -17.43 2.99
C ASP A 74 18.73 -18.70 2.67
N LEU A 75 19.23 -19.54 1.74
CA LEU A 75 18.43 -20.59 1.07
C LEU A 75 17.89 -21.63 2.06
N GLU A 76 18.69 -22.05 3.04
CA GLU A 76 18.27 -23.02 4.04
C GLU A 76 17.19 -22.46 4.99
N GLY A 77 17.32 -21.17 5.35
CA GLY A 77 16.33 -20.47 6.15
C GLY A 77 15.03 -20.26 5.40
N ILE A 78 15.10 -19.93 4.09
CA ILE A 78 13.93 -19.81 3.22
C ILE A 78 13.17 -21.12 3.11
N ARG A 79 13.87 -22.26 2.99
CA ARG A 79 13.27 -23.59 2.95
C ARG A 79 12.42 -23.84 4.19
N LYS A 80 12.99 -23.63 5.39
CA LYS A 80 12.28 -23.80 6.66
C LYS A 80 11.07 -22.87 6.78
N TYR A 81 11.24 -21.61 6.38
CA TYR A 81 10.14 -20.64 6.35
C TYR A 81 8.99 -21.09 5.45
N PHE A 82 9.28 -21.66 4.28
CA PHE A 82 8.24 -22.21 3.41
C PHE A 82 7.58 -23.48 3.95
N GLU A 83 8.31 -24.29 4.70
CA GLU A 83 7.73 -25.44 5.44
C GLU A 83 6.71 -24.96 6.49
N GLU A 84 7.01 -23.87 7.21
CA GLU A 84 6.07 -23.27 8.17
C GLU A 84 4.86 -22.67 7.46
N LEU A 85 5.07 -21.93 6.36
CA LEU A 85 3.97 -21.34 5.57
C LEU A 85 3.06 -22.39 4.93
N LYS A 86 3.60 -23.56 4.56
CA LYS A 86 2.82 -24.69 4.04
C LYS A 86 1.73 -25.14 5.02
N GLU A 87 2.02 -25.12 6.32
CA GLU A 87 1.05 -25.50 7.36
C GLU A 87 -0.03 -24.40 7.57
N ILE A 88 0.35 -23.12 7.40
CA ILE A 88 -0.55 -21.98 7.58
C ILE A 88 -1.41 -21.73 6.34
N LYS A 89 -0.94 -22.13 5.15
CA LYS A 89 -1.65 -22.06 3.86
C LYS A 89 -2.08 -20.66 3.42
N PRO A 90 -1.14 -19.71 3.23
CA PRO A 90 -1.47 -18.50 2.49
C PRO A 90 -1.87 -18.85 1.06
N ASP A 91 -2.59 -17.95 0.39
CA ASP A 91 -3.08 -18.19 -0.98
C ASP A 91 -1.94 -18.11 -2.00
N ALA A 92 -0.93 -17.24 -1.80
CA ALA A 92 0.22 -17.17 -2.69
C ALA A 92 1.49 -16.64 -1.99
N LEU A 93 2.64 -16.95 -2.63
CA LEU A 93 3.95 -16.38 -2.33
C LEU A 93 4.35 -15.40 -3.43
N ILE A 94 4.79 -14.19 -3.06
CA ILE A 94 5.31 -13.18 -3.99
C ILE A 94 6.84 -13.27 -3.99
N ILE A 95 7.42 -13.78 -5.07
CA ILE A 95 8.84 -14.17 -5.17
C ILE A 95 9.50 -13.42 -6.33
N SER A 96 10.78 -13.04 -6.19
CA SER A 96 11.56 -12.39 -7.26
C SER A 96 12.75 -13.21 -7.76
N ASP A 97 13.29 -14.06 -6.89
CA ASP A 97 14.49 -14.84 -7.15
C ASP A 97 14.15 -16.22 -7.74
N PRO A 98 14.74 -16.64 -8.90
CA PRO A 98 14.44 -17.94 -9.50
C PRO A 98 14.81 -19.13 -8.59
N GLY A 99 15.87 -19.03 -7.79
CA GLY A 99 16.27 -20.09 -6.85
C GLY A 99 15.25 -20.24 -5.73
N VAL A 100 14.79 -19.13 -5.15
CA VAL A 100 13.71 -19.10 -4.15
C VAL A 100 12.39 -19.64 -4.74
N PHE A 101 12.11 -19.32 -6.01
CA PHE A 101 10.94 -19.85 -6.73
C PHE A 101 10.98 -21.38 -6.82
N MET A 102 12.15 -21.95 -7.17
CA MET A 102 12.31 -23.41 -7.24
C MET A 102 12.17 -24.07 -5.88
N ILE A 103 12.68 -23.46 -4.81
CA ILE A 103 12.47 -23.95 -3.43
C ILE A 103 10.97 -23.95 -3.07
N ALA A 104 10.24 -22.87 -3.38
CA ALA A 104 8.80 -22.81 -3.14
C ALA A 104 8.05 -23.91 -3.90
N LYS A 105 8.39 -24.13 -5.17
CA LYS A 105 7.79 -25.19 -6.01
C LYS A 105 8.02 -26.59 -5.44
N GLU A 106 9.18 -26.83 -4.80
CA GLU A 106 9.51 -28.10 -4.16
C GLU A 106 8.82 -28.27 -2.80
N VAL A 107 8.89 -27.26 -1.94
CA VAL A 107 8.46 -27.35 -0.54
C VAL A 107 6.95 -27.19 -0.36
N CYS A 108 6.36 -26.20 -1.05
CA CYS A 108 4.94 -25.86 -0.94
C CYS A 108 4.26 -25.75 -2.32
N PRO A 109 4.18 -26.86 -3.08
CA PRO A 109 3.64 -26.88 -4.46
C PRO A 109 2.19 -26.40 -4.56
N ASP A 110 1.42 -26.55 -3.51
CA ASP A 110 -0.01 -26.21 -3.44
C ASP A 110 -0.28 -24.72 -3.17
N ILE A 111 0.76 -23.94 -2.85
CA ILE A 111 0.66 -22.48 -2.68
C ILE A 111 1.02 -21.82 -4.00
N ASP A 112 0.18 -20.90 -4.47
CA ASP A 112 0.43 -20.16 -5.70
C ASP A 112 1.71 -19.31 -5.63
N ARG A 113 2.34 -19.12 -6.79
CA ARG A 113 3.58 -18.36 -6.94
C ARG A 113 3.37 -17.17 -7.86
N HIS A 114 3.43 -15.99 -7.29
CA HIS A 114 3.35 -14.72 -7.99
C HIS A 114 4.75 -14.13 -8.16
N ILE A 115 5.08 -13.72 -9.37
CA ILE A 115 6.40 -13.12 -9.66
C ILE A 115 6.37 -11.64 -9.27
N SER A 116 7.24 -11.27 -8.34
CA SER A 116 7.37 -9.87 -7.87
C SER A 116 7.81 -8.93 -8.98
N THR A 117 7.39 -7.67 -8.91
CA THR A 117 7.93 -6.57 -9.75
C THR A 117 9.47 -6.46 -9.67
N GLN A 118 10.08 -6.96 -8.62
CA GLN A 118 11.54 -7.02 -8.43
C GLN A 118 12.25 -7.93 -9.44
N ALA A 119 11.53 -8.82 -10.11
CA ALA A 119 12.05 -9.63 -11.21
C ALA A 119 12.17 -8.86 -12.54
N ASN A 120 11.71 -7.59 -12.59
CA ASN A 120 11.76 -6.71 -13.77
C ASN A 120 11.14 -7.34 -15.03
N SER A 121 9.94 -7.89 -14.93
CA SER A 121 9.21 -8.48 -16.05
C SER A 121 8.62 -7.38 -16.93
N THR A 122 9.21 -7.18 -18.11
CA THR A 122 8.88 -6.07 -19.03
C THR A 122 8.43 -6.51 -20.41
N ASN A 123 8.33 -7.81 -20.70
CA ASN A 123 7.93 -8.32 -22.01
C ASN A 123 7.23 -9.67 -21.92
N TYR A 124 6.42 -9.99 -22.91
CA TYR A 124 5.61 -11.23 -22.92
C TYR A 124 6.44 -12.52 -22.90
N ALA A 125 7.68 -12.52 -23.41
CA ALA A 125 8.52 -13.72 -23.39
C ALA A 125 8.94 -14.06 -21.94
N THR A 126 9.21 -13.05 -21.10
CA THR A 126 9.46 -13.22 -19.66
C THR A 126 8.23 -13.76 -18.94
N TYR A 127 7.03 -13.28 -19.28
CA TYR A 127 5.77 -13.82 -18.71
C TYR A 127 5.56 -15.27 -19.09
N LYS A 128 5.77 -15.65 -20.36
CA LYS A 128 5.70 -17.06 -20.81
C LYS A 128 6.71 -17.94 -20.09
N PHE A 129 7.95 -17.47 -19.92
CA PHE A 129 8.96 -18.20 -19.16
C PHE A 129 8.46 -18.52 -17.74
N TRP A 130 7.93 -17.54 -17.03
CA TRP A 130 7.43 -17.75 -15.67
C TRP A 130 6.20 -18.66 -15.65
N TYR A 131 5.30 -18.52 -16.61
CA TYR A 131 4.17 -19.42 -16.78
C TYR A 131 4.61 -20.88 -16.96
N ASP A 132 5.57 -21.12 -17.83
CA ASP A 132 6.13 -22.47 -18.08
C ASP A 132 6.81 -23.04 -16.82
N GLN A 133 7.33 -22.18 -15.93
CA GLN A 133 7.84 -22.62 -14.64
C GLN A 133 6.72 -22.92 -13.62
N GLY A 134 5.48 -22.51 -13.87
CA GLY A 134 4.32 -22.70 -13.01
C GLY A 134 3.99 -21.53 -12.11
N ALA A 135 4.34 -20.30 -12.49
CA ALA A 135 3.82 -19.09 -11.88
C ALA A 135 2.39 -18.84 -12.37
N SER A 136 1.48 -18.48 -11.47
CA SER A 136 0.09 -18.14 -11.80
C SER A 136 -0.08 -16.65 -12.14
N ARG A 137 0.83 -15.77 -11.65
CA ARG A 137 0.72 -14.32 -11.80
C ARG A 137 2.10 -13.68 -11.94
N VAL A 138 2.17 -12.60 -12.74
CA VAL A 138 3.34 -11.70 -12.80
C VAL A 138 2.93 -10.28 -12.44
N VAL A 139 3.65 -9.70 -11.48
CA VAL A 139 3.56 -8.27 -11.19
C VAL A 139 4.41 -7.50 -12.20
N SER A 140 3.77 -6.72 -13.05
CA SER A 140 4.43 -5.95 -14.09
C SER A 140 5.44 -4.96 -13.50
N ALA A 141 6.52 -4.70 -14.26
CA ALA A 141 7.41 -3.59 -13.94
C ALA A 141 6.64 -2.27 -14.02
N ARG A 142 6.96 -1.31 -13.14
CA ARG A 142 6.26 -0.01 -13.08
C ARG A 142 6.57 0.90 -14.26
N GLU A 143 7.56 0.54 -15.04
CA GLU A 143 8.06 1.26 -16.22
C GLU A 143 7.28 0.94 -17.50
N LEU A 144 6.30 0.01 -17.44
CA LEU A 144 5.44 -0.34 -18.56
C LEU A 144 4.30 0.65 -18.74
N SER A 145 4.03 0.99 -20.00
CA SER A 145 2.82 1.71 -20.43
C SER A 145 1.61 0.76 -20.54
N LEU A 146 0.39 1.33 -20.57
CA LEU A 146 -0.83 0.54 -20.81
C LEU A 146 -0.80 -0.20 -22.15
N GLU A 147 -0.22 0.41 -23.18
CA GLU A 147 -0.09 -0.24 -24.50
C GLU A 147 0.84 -1.46 -24.45
N GLU A 148 1.98 -1.35 -23.74
CA GLU A 148 2.87 -2.49 -23.55
C GLU A 148 2.20 -3.60 -22.72
N ILE A 149 1.38 -3.26 -21.72
CA ILE A 149 0.63 -4.26 -20.94
C ILE A 149 -0.43 -4.94 -21.81
N LYS A 150 -1.15 -4.20 -22.68
CA LYS A 150 -2.09 -4.77 -23.67
C LYS A 150 -1.38 -5.73 -24.63
N ASP A 151 -0.20 -5.35 -25.11
CA ASP A 151 0.61 -6.21 -25.99
C ASP A 151 1.07 -7.48 -25.26
N ILE A 152 1.50 -7.37 -24.01
CA ILE A 152 1.81 -8.54 -23.16
C ILE A 152 0.58 -9.46 -23.03
N ARG A 153 -0.57 -8.89 -22.68
CA ARG A 153 -1.84 -9.65 -22.53
C ARG A 153 -2.20 -10.42 -23.80
N ALA A 154 -2.02 -9.81 -24.96
CA ALA A 154 -2.33 -10.43 -26.24
C ALA A 154 -1.42 -11.63 -26.59
N HIS A 155 -0.29 -11.79 -25.93
CA HIS A 155 0.71 -12.82 -26.24
C HIS A 155 0.89 -13.87 -25.16
N ILE A 156 0.20 -13.81 -24.03
CA ILE A 156 0.30 -14.77 -22.93
C ILE A 156 -0.99 -15.60 -22.80
N PRO A 157 -0.95 -16.77 -22.14
CA PRO A 157 -2.16 -17.55 -21.85
C PRO A 157 -3.21 -16.77 -21.06
N ASP A 158 -4.48 -17.08 -21.27
CA ASP A 158 -5.59 -16.38 -20.61
C ASP A 158 -5.65 -16.59 -19.09
N ASP A 159 -5.14 -17.73 -18.62
CA ASP A 159 -5.03 -18.11 -17.20
C ASP A 159 -3.76 -17.58 -16.52
N MET A 160 -2.85 -16.93 -17.26
CA MET A 160 -1.73 -16.21 -16.69
C MET A 160 -2.18 -14.82 -16.27
N GLU A 161 -2.20 -14.54 -14.97
CA GLU A 161 -2.65 -13.25 -14.45
C GLU A 161 -1.59 -12.14 -14.54
N ILE A 162 -2.04 -10.93 -14.85
CA ILE A 162 -1.23 -9.70 -14.79
C ILE A 162 -1.64 -8.88 -13.57
N GLU A 163 -0.68 -8.57 -12.71
CA GLU A 163 -0.85 -7.64 -11.60
C GLU A 163 -0.09 -6.33 -11.88
N SER A 164 -0.69 -5.18 -11.60
CA SER A 164 -0.03 -3.88 -11.81
C SER A 164 -0.30 -2.91 -10.66
N PHE A 165 0.71 -2.09 -10.31
CA PHE A 165 0.54 -1.04 -9.32
C PHE A 165 -0.30 0.11 -9.89
N ILE A 166 -1.31 0.54 -9.13
CA ILE A 166 -2.21 1.63 -9.54
C ILE A 166 -2.19 2.83 -8.59
N HIS A 167 -1.58 2.69 -7.40
CA HIS A 167 -1.52 3.77 -6.42
C HIS A 167 -0.33 3.63 -5.47
N GLY A 168 0.19 4.77 -5.00
CA GLY A 168 1.18 4.87 -3.93
C GLY A 168 2.57 5.28 -4.41
N ALA A 169 3.56 5.11 -3.54
CA ALA A 169 4.89 5.66 -3.77
C ALA A 169 5.57 5.10 -5.02
N MET A 170 6.03 6.00 -5.91
CA MET A 170 6.93 5.65 -7.00
C MET A 170 8.39 5.70 -6.56
N CYS A 171 9.25 5.03 -7.30
CA CYS A 171 10.68 5.04 -7.11
C CYS A 171 11.39 5.58 -8.35
N ILE A 172 12.45 6.36 -8.13
CA ILE A 172 13.29 6.86 -9.22
C ILE A 172 14.14 5.75 -9.87
N SER A 173 14.47 4.72 -9.11
CA SER A 173 15.24 3.60 -9.63
C SER A 173 14.34 2.59 -10.30
N HIS A 174 14.88 1.96 -11.35
CA HIS A 174 14.22 0.86 -12.03
C HIS A 174 13.81 -0.23 -11.05
N SER A 175 12.63 -0.83 -11.26
CA SER A 175 12.05 -1.83 -10.38
C SER A 175 13.06 -2.91 -10.00
N GLY A 176 13.39 -3.01 -8.70
CA GLY A 176 14.23 -4.07 -8.16
C GLY A 176 15.75 -3.92 -8.25
N ARG A 177 16.31 -2.79 -8.66
CA ARG A 177 17.77 -2.63 -8.84
C ARG A 177 18.30 -1.40 -8.12
N PHE A 178 18.76 -1.57 -6.85
CA PHE A 178 19.29 -0.49 -6.02
C PHE A 178 20.71 -0.75 -5.55
N LEU A 179 21.67 0.10 -5.93
CA LEU A 179 23.03 0.08 -5.42
C LEU A 179 23.40 1.27 -4.54
N LEU A 180 22.72 2.42 -4.69
CA LEU A 180 23.09 3.64 -3.97
C LEU A 180 23.04 3.48 -2.44
N SER A 181 22.07 2.73 -1.91
CA SER A 181 21.99 2.48 -0.46
C SER A 181 23.22 1.70 0.04
N ASN A 182 23.62 0.67 -0.66
CA ASN A 182 24.81 -0.11 -0.32
C ASN A 182 26.08 0.75 -0.45
N TYR A 183 26.20 1.49 -1.57
CA TYR A 183 27.35 2.34 -1.83
C TYR A 183 27.59 3.39 -0.74
N PHE A 184 26.54 4.09 -0.31
CA PHE A 184 26.65 5.16 0.68
C PHE A 184 26.65 4.71 2.14
N THR A 185 26.01 3.56 2.46
CA THR A 185 25.77 3.18 3.85
C THR A 185 26.14 1.74 4.19
N GLY A 186 26.62 0.97 3.24
CA GLY A 186 26.85 -0.47 3.40
C GLY A 186 25.57 -1.30 3.58
N ARG A 187 24.37 -0.68 3.51
CA ARG A 187 23.08 -1.35 3.69
C ARG A 187 22.49 -1.75 2.36
N ASN A 188 22.16 -3.03 2.21
CA ASN A 188 21.66 -3.57 0.96
C ASN A 188 20.16 -3.34 0.79
N ALA A 189 19.79 -2.46 -0.15
CA ALA A 189 18.39 -2.19 -0.47
C ALA A 189 17.64 -3.42 -1.00
N ASN A 190 18.35 -4.32 -1.68
CA ASN A 190 17.81 -5.56 -2.25
C ASN A 190 17.59 -6.66 -1.21
N SER A 191 18.09 -6.46 0.01
CA SER A 191 17.83 -7.30 1.19
C SER A 191 16.89 -6.60 2.21
N GLY A 192 16.15 -5.57 1.79
CA GLY A 192 15.18 -4.89 2.63
C GLY A 192 15.71 -3.75 3.50
N GLU A 193 17.00 -3.41 3.40
CA GLU A 193 17.65 -2.38 4.22
C GLU A 193 17.81 -1.01 3.53
N CYS A 194 16.95 -0.68 2.58
CA CYS A 194 17.05 0.58 1.84
C CYS A 194 17.03 1.80 2.78
N THR A 195 18.08 2.62 2.72
CA THR A 195 18.20 3.87 3.48
C THR A 195 17.63 5.08 2.75
N HIS A 196 17.00 4.85 1.60
CA HIS A 196 16.42 5.88 0.74
C HIS A 196 17.42 6.97 0.31
N PRO A 197 18.63 6.62 -0.18
CA PRO A 197 19.62 7.61 -0.56
C PRO A 197 19.17 8.49 -1.73
N CYS A 198 18.22 8.03 -2.54
CA CYS A 198 17.60 8.84 -3.58
C CYS A 198 16.83 10.07 -3.03
N ARG A 199 16.66 10.15 -1.69
CA ARG A 199 16.00 11.26 -0.99
C ARG A 199 16.95 12.05 -0.11
N TRP A 200 18.26 11.80 -0.22
CA TRP A 200 19.28 12.55 0.52
C TRP A 200 19.71 13.80 -0.24
N LYS A 201 20.38 14.70 0.49
CA LYS A 201 21.01 15.90 -0.07
C LYS A 201 22.25 15.55 -0.87
N TYR A 202 22.26 15.95 -2.12
CA TYR A 202 23.44 15.85 -2.97
C TYR A 202 23.63 17.15 -3.75
N SER A 203 24.89 17.49 -4.05
CA SER A 203 25.22 18.44 -5.10
C SER A 203 25.77 17.64 -6.27
N VAL A 204 25.11 17.67 -7.42
CA VAL A 204 25.57 16.99 -8.62
C VAL A 204 26.05 18.04 -9.62
N MET A 205 27.29 17.90 -10.06
CA MET A 205 27.86 18.68 -11.14
C MET A 205 28.28 17.73 -12.27
N GLU A 206 27.79 17.98 -13.47
CA GLU A 206 28.24 17.24 -14.65
C GLU A 206 29.58 17.84 -15.14
N GLN A 207 30.61 17.01 -15.25
CA GLN A 207 31.96 17.46 -15.62
C GLN A 207 32.05 18.07 -17.04
N THR A 208 31.12 17.67 -17.94
CA THR A 208 31.04 18.18 -19.30
C THR A 208 30.28 19.51 -19.42
N ARG A 209 29.62 19.94 -18.35
CA ARG A 209 28.88 21.21 -18.23
C ARG A 209 29.33 21.97 -16.98
N PRO A 210 30.58 22.43 -16.95
CA PRO A 210 31.09 23.14 -15.76
C PRO A 210 30.32 24.46 -15.57
N GLY A 211 29.71 24.60 -14.39
CA GLY A 211 28.91 25.78 -14.02
C GLY A 211 27.40 25.63 -14.19
N GLU A 212 26.89 24.57 -14.82
CA GLU A 212 25.50 24.21 -14.78
C GLU A 212 25.23 23.27 -13.60
N TYR A 213 24.71 23.85 -12.52
CA TYR A 213 24.25 23.06 -11.38
C TYR A 213 22.84 22.58 -11.68
N MET A 214 22.63 21.27 -11.74
CA MET A 214 21.27 20.73 -11.72
C MET A 214 20.64 21.09 -10.38
N PRO A 215 19.45 21.71 -10.37
CA PRO A 215 18.85 22.21 -9.14
C PRO A 215 18.60 21.04 -8.18
N VAL A 216 19.30 21.12 -7.07
CA VAL A 216 19.14 20.22 -5.94
C VAL A 216 18.55 21.07 -4.84
N TYR A 217 17.27 20.91 -4.55
CA TYR A 217 16.58 21.73 -3.53
C TYR A 217 16.86 21.20 -2.13
N GLU A 218 17.08 22.14 -1.21
CA GLU A 218 17.38 21.88 0.20
C GLU A 218 16.35 22.53 1.11
N ASN A 219 15.83 21.75 2.06
CA ASN A 219 15.15 22.28 3.22
C ASN A 219 15.76 21.68 4.51
N GLU A 220 15.28 22.11 5.67
CA GLU A 220 15.77 21.68 7.00
C GLU A 220 15.75 20.15 7.23
N ARG A 221 15.10 19.36 6.38
CA ARG A 221 14.96 17.91 6.49
C ARG A 221 15.77 17.09 5.46
N GLY A 222 16.41 17.72 4.49
CA GLY A 222 17.22 17.00 3.51
C GLY A 222 17.23 17.62 2.11
N THR A 223 18.14 17.14 1.23
CA THR A 223 18.18 17.48 -0.19
C THR A 223 17.64 16.32 -0.99
N TYR A 224 16.90 16.62 -2.05
CA TYR A 224 16.20 15.66 -2.87
C TYR A 224 16.63 15.85 -4.31
N ILE A 225 17.37 14.87 -4.83
CA ILE A 225 17.76 14.90 -6.25
C ILE A 225 16.60 14.43 -7.11
N PHE A 226 15.82 13.46 -6.59
CA PHE A 226 14.71 12.83 -7.32
C PHE A 226 13.62 12.42 -6.33
N ASN A 227 12.67 13.31 -6.08
CA ASN A 227 11.52 13.00 -5.24
C ASN A 227 10.30 12.71 -6.13
N SER A 228 10.11 11.44 -6.49
CA SER A 228 9.00 11.03 -7.33
C SER A 228 7.66 11.35 -6.68
N LYS A 229 6.72 11.87 -7.48
CA LYS A 229 5.30 11.97 -7.13
C LYS A 229 4.73 10.59 -6.83
N ASP A 230 3.63 10.53 -6.11
CA ASP A 230 2.94 9.27 -5.86
C ASP A 230 2.07 8.88 -7.07
N LEU A 231 2.08 7.60 -7.43
CA LEU A 231 1.20 7.07 -8.48
C LEU A 231 -0.26 7.18 -8.04
N ASN A 232 -1.12 7.63 -8.96
CA ASN A 232 -2.56 7.64 -8.74
C ASN A 232 -3.30 7.45 -10.07
N MET A 233 -3.93 6.29 -10.22
CA MET A 233 -4.66 5.90 -11.42
C MET A 233 -6.18 5.90 -11.24
N ILE A 234 -6.68 6.58 -10.20
CA ILE A 234 -8.12 6.59 -9.88
C ILE A 234 -9.00 7.15 -11.02
N GLU A 235 -8.45 8.01 -11.87
CA GLU A 235 -9.14 8.61 -13.02
C GLU A 235 -9.16 7.73 -14.26
N TYR A 236 -8.46 6.58 -14.23
CA TYR A 236 -8.19 5.75 -15.41
C TYR A 236 -8.53 4.28 -15.19
N ILE A 237 -9.42 3.97 -14.24
CA ILE A 237 -9.83 2.59 -13.91
C ILE A 237 -10.41 1.88 -15.13
N ASP A 238 -11.24 2.54 -15.92
CA ASP A 238 -11.82 2.00 -17.15
C ASP A 238 -10.74 1.56 -18.16
N GLN A 239 -9.67 2.36 -18.33
CA GLN A 239 -8.57 2.05 -19.24
C GLN A 239 -7.69 0.91 -18.71
N ILE A 240 -7.49 0.85 -17.39
CA ILE A 240 -6.74 -0.23 -16.72
C ILE A 240 -7.48 -1.56 -16.87
N LEU A 241 -8.80 -1.58 -16.67
CA LEU A 241 -9.63 -2.76 -16.87
C LEU A 241 -9.62 -3.23 -18.34
N ASP A 242 -9.65 -2.28 -19.29
CA ASP A 242 -9.54 -2.57 -20.72
C ASP A 242 -8.17 -3.11 -21.13
N ALA A 243 -7.11 -2.76 -20.40
CA ALA A 243 -5.77 -3.29 -20.65
C ALA A 243 -5.59 -4.77 -20.28
N GLY A 244 -6.58 -5.39 -19.65
CA GLY A 244 -6.57 -6.81 -19.29
C GLY A 244 -5.71 -7.11 -18.07
N ILE A 245 -5.59 -6.16 -17.15
CA ILE A 245 -4.96 -6.35 -15.84
C ILE A 245 -5.94 -7.09 -14.93
N ASP A 246 -5.50 -8.14 -14.26
CA ASP A 246 -6.32 -9.02 -13.41
C ASP A 246 -6.28 -8.60 -11.94
N SER A 247 -5.16 -7.99 -11.47
CA SER A 247 -5.01 -7.54 -10.09
C SER A 247 -4.45 -6.13 -10.00
N LEU A 248 -5.16 -5.28 -9.26
CA LEU A 248 -4.88 -3.86 -9.05
C LEU A 248 -4.20 -3.65 -7.70
N LYS A 249 -2.89 -3.41 -7.72
CA LYS A 249 -2.06 -3.35 -6.52
C LYS A 249 -1.86 -1.94 -6.00
N ILE A 250 -2.10 -1.77 -4.71
CA ILE A 250 -1.79 -0.54 -3.97
C ILE A 250 -0.42 -0.69 -3.29
N GLU A 251 0.46 0.31 -3.45
CA GLU A 251 1.71 0.40 -2.68
C GLU A 251 1.48 1.14 -1.36
N GLY A 252 2.07 0.64 -0.28
CA GLY A 252 1.93 1.32 1.01
C GLY A 252 2.13 0.45 2.24
N ARG A 253 2.98 -0.59 2.19
CA ARG A 253 3.27 -1.48 3.34
C ARG A 253 3.70 -0.77 4.63
N MET A 254 4.21 0.46 4.54
CA MET A 254 4.62 1.28 5.69
C MET A 254 3.58 2.34 6.08
N LYS A 255 2.40 2.31 5.46
CA LYS A 255 1.35 3.30 5.67
C LYS A 255 0.46 2.94 6.85
N THR A 256 -0.26 3.93 7.37
CA THR A 256 -1.19 3.80 8.50
C THR A 256 -2.51 3.14 8.09
N ALA A 257 -3.29 2.69 9.08
CA ALA A 257 -4.65 2.18 8.87
C ALA A 257 -5.55 3.21 8.16
N LEU A 258 -5.43 4.51 8.48
CA LEU A 258 -6.17 5.57 7.78
C LEU A 258 -5.88 5.60 6.28
N TYR A 259 -4.60 5.51 5.89
CA TYR A 259 -4.23 5.47 4.47
C TYR A 259 -4.83 4.24 3.79
N VAL A 260 -4.66 3.07 4.39
CA VAL A 260 -5.16 1.80 3.84
C VAL A 260 -6.68 1.83 3.68
N ALA A 261 -7.42 2.23 4.71
CA ALA A 261 -8.88 2.34 4.66
C ALA A 261 -9.35 3.33 3.59
N THR A 262 -8.72 4.52 3.53
CA THR A 262 -9.09 5.56 2.57
C THR A 262 -8.89 5.09 1.14
N VAL A 263 -7.71 4.55 0.84
CA VAL A 263 -7.35 4.12 -0.52
C VAL A 263 -8.16 2.88 -0.92
N ALA A 264 -8.24 1.85 -0.05
CA ALA A 264 -8.95 0.60 -0.34
C ALA A 264 -10.43 0.87 -0.69
N ARG A 265 -11.19 1.54 0.19
CA ARG A 265 -12.63 1.75 -0.06
C ARG A 265 -12.89 2.66 -1.27
N THR A 266 -12.00 3.64 -1.52
CA THR A 266 -12.19 4.55 -2.66
C THR A 266 -11.96 3.83 -3.98
N TYR A 267 -10.88 3.03 -4.09
CA TYR A 267 -10.65 2.22 -5.27
C TYR A 267 -11.69 1.11 -5.43
N ARG A 268 -12.13 0.47 -4.32
CA ARG A 268 -13.22 -0.52 -4.38
C ARG A 268 -14.47 0.08 -4.98
N LYS A 269 -14.89 1.24 -4.46
CA LYS A 269 -16.06 1.94 -4.99
C LYS A 269 -15.89 2.35 -6.46
N ALA A 270 -14.72 2.86 -6.84
CA ALA A 270 -14.45 3.24 -8.22
C ALA A 270 -14.49 2.04 -9.19
N ILE A 271 -13.95 0.89 -8.76
CA ILE A 271 -13.99 -0.36 -9.54
C ILE A 271 -15.44 -0.86 -9.68
N ASP A 272 -16.20 -0.87 -8.59
CA ASP A 272 -17.58 -1.35 -8.60
C ASP A 272 -18.49 -0.45 -9.45
N ASP A 273 -18.36 0.87 -9.30
CA ASP A 273 -19.09 1.83 -10.12
C ASP A 273 -18.70 1.69 -11.60
N CYS A 274 -17.42 1.45 -11.92
CA CYS A 274 -16.96 1.22 -13.29
C CYS A 274 -17.47 -0.10 -13.88
N LYS A 275 -17.54 -1.16 -13.06
CA LYS A 275 -18.14 -2.44 -13.45
C LYS A 275 -19.64 -2.31 -13.73
N GLU A 276 -20.36 -1.47 -12.98
CA GLU A 276 -21.79 -1.20 -13.19
C GLU A 276 -21.99 -0.37 -14.46
N SER A 277 -21.35 0.78 -14.59
CA SER A 277 -21.25 1.55 -15.83
C SER A 277 -20.11 2.59 -15.78
N VAL A 278 -19.49 2.83 -16.93
CA VAL A 278 -18.43 3.85 -17.06
C VAL A 278 -19.00 5.25 -16.78
N GLU A 279 -20.26 5.51 -17.13
CA GLU A 279 -20.95 6.79 -16.86
C GLU A 279 -21.08 7.03 -15.36
N LYS A 280 -21.47 6.03 -14.57
CA LYS A 280 -21.57 6.12 -13.11
C LYS A 280 -20.19 6.39 -12.48
N TYR A 281 -19.18 5.67 -12.92
CA TYR A 281 -17.81 5.89 -12.48
C TYR A 281 -17.34 7.33 -12.78
N ARG A 282 -17.58 7.83 -14.00
CA ARG A 282 -17.21 9.20 -14.39
C ARG A 282 -18.00 10.26 -13.60
N ALA A 283 -19.27 10.02 -13.31
CA ALA A 283 -20.12 10.94 -12.54
C ALA A 283 -19.64 11.07 -11.07
N ASN A 284 -19.00 10.06 -10.52
CA ASN A 284 -18.48 10.06 -9.15
C ASN A 284 -17.01 10.49 -9.03
N MET A 285 -16.40 11.01 -10.09
CA MET A 285 -14.96 11.30 -10.13
C MET A 285 -14.50 12.29 -9.05
N ASP A 286 -15.27 13.35 -8.82
CA ASP A 286 -14.94 14.38 -7.82
C ASP A 286 -14.92 13.76 -6.40
N TYR A 287 -15.86 12.86 -6.10
CA TYR A 287 -15.88 12.13 -4.85
C TYR A 287 -14.60 11.29 -4.66
N TYR A 288 -14.16 10.54 -5.69
CA TYR A 288 -12.95 9.72 -5.55
C TYR A 288 -11.70 10.57 -5.33
N LYS A 289 -11.57 11.69 -6.05
CA LYS A 289 -10.46 12.63 -5.88
C LYS A 289 -10.44 13.25 -4.49
N GLU A 290 -11.59 13.70 -4.00
CA GLU A 290 -11.71 14.25 -2.65
C GLU A 290 -11.35 13.21 -1.58
N GLU A 291 -11.86 11.98 -1.69
CA GLU A 291 -11.56 10.92 -0.71
C GLU A 291 -10.08 10.53 -0.72
N ILE A 292 -9.46 10.32 -1.87
CA ILE A 292 -8.02 10.02 -1.96
C ILE A 292 -7.17 11.13 -1.33
N ALA A 293 -7.57 12.40 -1.45
CA ALA A 293 -6.86 13.52 -0.86
C ALA A 293 -6.96 13.59 0.66
N LYS A 294 -7.82 12.80 1.32
CA LYS A 294 -7.97 12.74 2.79
C LYS A 294 -6.96 11.83 3.48
N CYS A 295 -6.09 11.13 2.76
CA CYS A 295 -4.94 10.45 3.35
C CYS A 295 -3.64 11.26 3.14
N THR A 296 -2.55 10.85 3.79
CA THR A 296 -1.25 11.49 3.60
C THR A 296 -0.62 11.04 2.29
N TYR A 297 -0.39 11.97 1.36
CA TYR A 297 0.14 11.70 0.03
C TYR A 297 1.14 12.78 -0.41
N ARG A 298 1.89 12.51 -1.48
CA ARG A 298 2.65 13.49 -2.25
C ARG A 298 1.87 13.84 -3.51
N GLN A 299 2.23 14.92 -4.20
CA GLN A 299 1.62 15.25 -5.50
C GLN A 299 1.52 13.99 -6.37
N PHE A 300 0.47 13.89 -7.17
CA PHE A 300 0.17 12.70 -7.96
C PHE A 300 0.73 12.73 -9.38
N THR A 301 1.02 11.54 -9.90
CA THR A 301 1.41 11.26 -11.28
C THR A 301 0.76 9.98 -11.77
N THR A 302 0.63 9.84 -13.09
CA THR A 302 0.24 8.56 -13.73
C THR A 302 1.43 7.63 -13.99
N GLY A 303 2.64 8.01 -13.54
CA GLY A 303 3.84 7.23 -13.79
C GLY A 303 4.10 7.03 -15.28
N PHE A 304 4.43 5.80 -15.67
CA PHE A 304 4.74 5.45 -17.05
C PHE A 304 3.52 4.99 -17.87
N TYR A 305 2.33 4.94 -17.30
CA TYR A 305 1.15 4.38 -17.97
C TYR A 305 0.79 5.03 -19.31
N PHE A 306 1.06 6.32 -19.47
CA PHE A 306 0.80 7.07 -20.70
C PHE A 306 2.07 7.51 -21.44
N GLY A 307 3.21 6.89 -21.14
CA GLY A 307 4.46 7.16 -21.81
C GLY A 307 5.62 7.39 -20.84
N LYS A 308 6.75 7.87 -21.38
CA LYS A 308 7.94 8.13 -20.57
C LYS A 308 7.68 9.27 -19.59
N THR A 309 8.15 9.08 -18.36
CA THR A 309 8.14 10.14 -17.35
C THR A 309 9.19 11.20 -17.69
N ASP A 310 8.88 12.44 -17.37
CA ASP A 310 9.75 13.60 -17.50
C ASP A 310 9.93 14.33 -16.16
N GLU A 311 10.46 15.55 -16.21
CA GLU A 311 10.63 16.41 -15.06
C GLU A 311 9.33 16.69 -14.29
N THR A 312 8.17 16.69 -14.97
CA THR A 312 6.87 16.94 -14.33
C THR A 312 6.42 15.81 -13.39
N SER A 313 7.04 14.63 -13.49
CA SER A 313 6.78 13.47 -12.62
C SER A 313 7.55 13.51 -11.31
N GLN A 314 8.35 14.55 -11.08
CA GLN A 314 9.16 14.75 -9.89
C GLN A 314 8.69 15.97 -9.10
N ILE A 315 9.01 16.02 -7.82
CA ILE A 315 8.76 17.17 -6.93
C ILE A 315 10.09 17.85 -6.68
N TYR A 316 10.20 19.10 -7.10
CA TYR A 316 11.44 19.88 -6.96
C TYR A 316 11.36 20.95 -5.88
N ASP A 317 10.17 21.41 -5.52
CA ASP A 317 9.92 22.59 -4.68
C ASP A 317 9.67 22.27 -3.20
N SER A 318 9.24 21.06 -2.89
CA SER A 318 8.96 20.65 -1.51
C SER A 318 9.06 19.15 -1.29
N ASN A 319 9.35 18.77 -0.05
CA ASN A 319 9.21 17.40 0.43
C ASN A 319 7.91 17.13 1.15
N THR A 320 7.02 18.05 1.09
CA THR A 320 5.90 18.09 1.98
C THR A 320 4.90 17.05 1.58
N TYR A 321 4.68 16.08 2.46
CA TYR A 321 3.48 15.29 2.42
C TYR A 321 2.29 16.21 2.68
N ILE A 322 1.30 16.13 1.82
CA ILE A 322 0.01 16.79 2.00
C ILE A 322 -0.80 15.95 2.97
N LYS A 323 -1.35 16.60 4.00
CA LYS A 323 -2.13 15.96 5.04
C LYS A 323 -3.38 16.81 5.29
N ASN A 324 -4.53 16.35 4.81
CA ASN A 324 -5.81 17.06 4.94
C ASN A 324 -6.68 16.51 6.08
N CYS A 325 -6.30 15.36 6.65
CA CYS A 325 -7.03 14.75 7.77
C CYS A 325 -6.07 14.15 8.80
N THR A 326 -6.47 14.20 10.06
CA THR A 326 -5.76 13.52 11.16
C THR A 326 -6.49 12.25 11.56
N TYR A 327 -5.74 11.16 11.67
CA TYR A 327 -6.24 9.86 12.15
C TYR A 327 -6.50 9.93 13.65
N ILE A 328 -7.74 9.70 14.07
CA ILE A 328 -8.18 9.75 15.47
C ILE A 328 -8.08 8.38 16.12
N GLY A 329 -8.60 7.34 15.48
CA GLY A 329 -8.58 5.98 15.97
C GLY A 329 -9.50 5.04 15.20
N ILE A 330 -9.59 3.80 15.68
CA ILE A 330 -10.52 2.78 15.20
C ILE A 330 -11.36 2.30 16.38
N VAL A 331 -12.64 2.09 16.16
CA VAL A 331 -13.54 1.54 17.17
C VAL A 331 -13.23 0.05 17.38
N GLN A 332 -12.88 -0.33 18.61
CA GLN A 332 -12.48 -1.69 18.98
C GLN A 332 -13.57 -2.44 19.77
N GLY A 333 -14.63 -1.78 20.15
CA GLY A 333 -15.73 -2.33 20.92
C GLY A 333 -16.50 -1.23 21.66
N HIS A 334 -17.27 -1.60 22.69
CA HIS A 334 -18.09 -0.67 23.47
C HIS A 334 -18.11 -1.09 24.96
N ASN A 335 -18.37 -0.12 25.84
CA ASN A 335 -18.67 -0.41 27.24
C ASN A 335 -20.18 -0.58 27.46
N ASP A 336 -20.59 -0.87 28.70
CA ASP A 336 -22.02 -1.06 29.08
C ASP A 336 -22.88 0.19 28.87
N LYS A 337 -22.28 1.38 28.75
CA LYS A 337 -22.96 2.63 28.42
C LYS A 337 -23.18 2.83 26.92
N GLY A 338 -22.59 1.97 26.07
CA GLY A 338 -22.59 2.12 24.62
C GLY A 338 -21.52 3.10 24.11
N TYR A 339 -20.58 3.55 24.94
CA TYR A 339 -19.45 4.39 24.49
C TYR A 339 -18.46 3.57 23.70
N ALA A 340 -17.97 4.11 22.59
CA ALA A 340 -17.01 3.45 21.73
C ALA A 340 -15.62 3.36 22.39
N LEU A 341 -15.04 2.16 22.46
CA LEU A 341 -13.66 1.92 22.88
C LEU A 341 -12.71 2.26 21.76
N LEU A 342 -11.76 3.16 21.99
CA LEU A 342 -10.76 3.61 21.04
C LEU A 342 -9.35 3.50 21.61
N GLU A 343 -8.40 3.03 20.82
CA GLU A 343 -6.98 3.37 21.02
C GLU A 343 -6.70 4.72 20.33
N GLN A 344 -6.47 5.75 21.13
CA GLN A 344 -6.21 7.09 20.62
C GLN A 344 -4.93 7.14 19.77
N LYS A 345 -5.02 7.69 18.58
CA LYS A 345 -3.87 7.89 17.68
C LYS A 345 -3.37 9.34 17.68
N ASN A 346 -4.26 10.32 17.80
CA ASN A 346 -3.96 11.75 17.90
C ASN A 346 -4.91 12.44 18.87
N LYS A 347 -4.48 13.57 19.42
CA LYS A 347 -5.27 14.36 20.39
C LYS A 347 -6.57 14.86 19.79
N PHE A 348 -7.65 14.73 20.57
CA PHE A 348 -8.95 15.37 20.32
C PHE A 348 -9.66 15.65 21.65
N SER A 349 -10.73 16.45 21.62
CA SER A 349 -11.41 16.98 22.80
C SER A 349 -12.92 16.84 22.69
N VAL A 350 -13.59 16.93 23.82
CA VAL A 350 -15.06 17.04 23.89
C VAL A 350 -15.50 18.28 23.10
N GLY A 351 -16.58 18.16 22.34
CA GLY A 351 -17.13 19.19 21.46
C GLY A 351 -16.56 19.22 20.03
N GLU A 352 -15.48 18.50 19.75
CA GLU A 352 -14.95 18.41 18.39
C GLU A 352 -15.84 17.57 17.47
N THR A 353 -15.88 17.95 16.19
CA THR A 353 -16.52 17.17 15.13
C THR A 353 -15.54 16.17 14.55
N ILE A 354 -15.94 14.90 14.51
CA ILE A 354 -15.16 13.78 13.97
C ILE A 354 -15.91 13.17 12.79
N GLU A 355 -15.20 12.88 11.72
CA GLU A 355 -15.74 12.13 10.58
C GLU A 355 -15.54 10.63 10.79
N VAL A 356 -16.64 9.88 10.82
CA VAL A 356 -16.68 8.42 10.83
C VAL A 356 -16.57 7.91 9.40
N MET A 357 -15.56 7.10 9.13
CA MET A 357 -15.36 6.44 7.84
C MET A 357 -16.09 5.10 7.83
N ILE A 358 -17.16 4.99 7.05
CA ILE A 358 -17.90 3.73 6.89
C ILE A 358 -17.32 2.92 5.73
N PRO A 359 -17.16 1.59 5.86
CA PRO A 359 -16.59 0.74 4.80
C PRO A 359 -17.30 0.83 3.44
N ASP A 360 -18.61 1.12 3.42
CA ASP A 360 -19.42 1.23 2.18
C ASP A 360 -19.10 2.47 1.32
N GLY A 361 -18.14 3.28 1.74
CA GLY A 361 -17.73 4.50 1.04
C GLY A 361 -18.43 5.77 1.54
N THR A 362 -19.38 5.68 2.47
CA THR A 362 -20.03 6.87 3.06
C THR A 362 -19.22 7.42 4.23
N ASN A 363 -19.44 8.69 4.54
CA ASN A 363 -18.88 9.35 5.72
C ASN A 363 -20.02 9.93 6.56
N LYS A 364 -19.82 9.97 7.88
CA LYS A 364 -20.77 10.57 8.82
C LYS A 364 -20.04 11.46 9.81
N GLU A 365 -20.50 12.67 9.99
CA GLU A 365 -19.98 13.57 11.02
C GLU A 365 -20.71 13.31 12.34
N VAL A 366 -19.94 13.24 13.42
CA VAL A 366 -20.42 13.08 14.80
C VAL A 366 -19.68 14.05 15.72
N ILE A 367 -20.33 14.44 16.82
CA ILE A 367 -19.74 15.33 17.82
C ILE A 367 -19.33 14.49 19.04
N VAL A 368 -18.11 14.70 19.53
CA VAL A 368 -17.62 14.10 20.78
C VAL A 368 -18.38 14.70 21.96
N LYS A 369 -19.29 13.94 22.58
CA LYS A 369 -20.11 14.40 23.70
C LYS A 369 -19.43 14.21 25.04
N ALA A 370 -18.72 13.10 25.22
CA ALA A 370 -17.94 12.82 26.42
C ALA A 370 -16.75 11.90 26.10
N ILE A 371 -15.72 11.98 26.93
CA ILE A 371 -14.56 11.08 26.91
C ILE A 371 -14.37 10.56 28.34
N GLU A 372 -14.13 9.25 28.50
CA GLU A 372 -13.78 8.60 29.77
C GLU A 372 -12.47 7.80 29.59
N ASP A 373 -11.66 7.75 30.66
CA ASP A 373 -10.53 6.83 30.71
C ASP A 373 -10.97 5.37 30.95
N GLU A 374 -10.02 4.43 31.04
CA GLU A 374 -10.32 3.01 31.27
C GLU A 374 -11.01 2.74 32.62
N ASP A 375 -10.83 3.63 33.61
CA ASP A 375 -11.49 3.55 34.92
C ASP A 375 -12.88 4.22 34.94
N GLY A 376 -13.34 4.78 33.82
CA GLY A 376 -14.61 5.50 33.67
C GLY A 376 -14.60 6.92 34.22
N ARG A 377 -13.42 7.53 34.39
CA ARG A 377 -13.27 8.91 34.86
C ARG A 377 -13.43 9.87 33.67
N PRO A 378 -14.23 10.93 33.79
CA PRO A 378 -14.44 11.88 32.70
C PRO A 378 -13.15 12.67 32.39
N MET A 379 -12.95 12.93 31.09
CA MET A 379 -11.83 13.69 30.54
C MET A 379 -12.36 14.76 29.57
N GLU A 380 -11.73 15.93 29.54
CA GLU A 380 -12.05 16.98 28.56
C GLU A 380 -11.35 16.75 27.22
N SER A 381 -10.24 16.03 27.24
CA SER A 381 -9.50 15.68 26.01
C SER A 381 -8.74 14.37 26.19
N ALA A 382 -8.40 13.73 25.08
CA ALA A 382 -7.53 12.57 25.01
C ALA A 382 -6.11 13.02 24.58
N PRO A 383 -5.17 13.31 25.51
CA PRO A 383 -3.89 13.94 25.18
C PRO A 383 -2.75 12.97 24.86
N HIS A 384 -2.87 11.70 25.26
CA HIS A 384 -1.75 10.74 25.23
C HIS A 384 -1.92 9.71 24.12
N PRO A 385 -0.97 9.61 23.15
CA PRO A 385 -1.01 8.60 22.11
C PRO A 385 -1.06 7.18 22.69
N LYS A 386 -1.86 6.31 22.06
CA LYS A 386 -2.12 4.91 22.45
C LYS A 386 -2.86 4.73 23.78
N GLN A 387 -3.44 5.78 24.33
CA GLN A 387 -4.34 5.67 25.47
C GLN A 387 -5.63 4.97 25.01
N MET A 388 -6.06 3.98 25.80
CA MET A 388 -7.39 3.40 25.64
C MET A 388 -8.40 4.32 26.31
N ILE A 389 -9.46 4.64 25.60
CA ILE A 389 -10.51 5.58 26.07
C ILE A 389 -11.87 5.12 25.60
N TYR A 390 -12.89 5.53 26.33
CA TYR A 390 -14.29 5.39 25.95
C TYR A 390 -14.84 6.74 25.51
N VAL A 391 -15.52 6.78 24.36
CA VAL A 391 -16.03 8.02 23.76
C VAL A 391 -17.52 7.91 23.47
N ASP A 392 -18.28 8.87 23.99
CA ASP A 392 -19.68 9.07 23.63
C ASP A 392 -19.80 9.98 22.41
N PHE A 393 -20.31 9.46 21.33
CA PHE A 393 -20.66 10.21 20.11
C PHE A 393 -22.16 10.54 20.05
N GLY A 394 -22.94 10.13 21.05
CA GLY A 394 -24.40 10.28 21.08
C GLY A 394 -25.15 9.27 20.22
N GLU A 395 -24.44 8.36 19.63
CA GLU A 395 -24.93 7.23 18.85
C GLU A 395 -23.87 6.14 18.81
N GLU A 396 -24.28 4.92 18.51
CA GLU A 396 -23.40 3.78 18.39
C GLU A 396 -22.61 3.85 17.08
N ILE A 397 -21.27 3.79 17.18
CA ILE A 397 -20.35 3.67 16.03
C ILE A 397 -19.84 2.24 16.01
N LYS A 398 -20.09 1.51 14.93
CA LYS A 398 -19.75 0.09 14.83
C LYS A 398 -18.25 -0.19 14.98
N GLU A 399 -17.93 -1.33 15.56
CA GLU A 399 -16.57 -1.86 15.62
C GLU A 399 -15.96 -1.96 14.21
N GLY A 400 -14.68 -1.64 14.10
CA GLY A 400 -13.94 -1.60 12.83
C GLY A 400 -14.09 -0.29 12.05
N TYR A 401 -14.98 0.63 12.46
CA TYR A 401 -15.06 1.94 11.80
C TYR A 401 -13.93 2.85 12.23
N LEU A 402 -13.28 3.50 11.24
CA LEU A 402 -12.23 4.46 11.49
C LEU A 402 -12.79 5.86 11.72
N LEU A 403 -12.08 6.60 12.54
CA LEU A 403 -12.36 7.97 12.90
C LEU A 403 -11.24 8.88 12.42
N ARG A 404 -11.59 9.97 11.74
CA ARG A 404 -10.65 11.01 11.31
C ARG A 404 -11.23 12.40 11.55
N ARG A 405 -10.35 13.38 11.65
CA ARG A 405 -10.71 14.81 11.74
C ARG A 405 -10.14 15.54 10.54
N ARG A 406 -10.94 16.38 9.89
CA ARG A 406 -10.44 17.30 8.86
C ARG A 406 -9.50 18.32 9.50
N GLU A 407 -8.36 18.58 8.88
CA GLU A 407 -7.50 19.68 9.28
C GLU A 407 -8.06 20.97 8.68
N GLU A 408 -8.12 22.03 9.49
CA GLU A 408 -8.36 23.36 8.96
C GLU A 408 -7.16 23.75 8.11
N VAL A 409 -7.36 24.03 6.83
CA VAL A 409 -6.34 24.61 5.98
C VAL A 409 -6.15 26.03 6.50
N GLU A 410 -5.04 26.30 7.22
CA GLU A 410 -4.68 27.67 7.55
C GLU A 410 -4.64 28.45 6.23
N GLY A 411 -5.56 29.39 6.08
CA GLY A 411 -5.72 30.18 4.87
C GLY A 411 -4.41 30.91 4.57
N GLU A 412 -3.99 30.85 3.32
CA GLU A 412 -3.03 31.79 2.78
C GLU A 412 -3.58 33.21 3.02
N ASN A 413 -3.03 33.90 4.02
CA ASN A 413 -3.15 35.36 4.17
C ASN A 413 -2.01 36.06 3.46
#